data_9fdf4f657726593fe9316fb8964427b7
#
_entry.id   9fdf4f657726593fe9316fb8964427b7
#
_cell.length_a   1.000
_cell.length_b   1.000
_cell.length_c   1.000
_cell.angle_alpha   90.00
_cell.angle_beta   90.00
_cell.angle_gamma   90.00
#
_symmetry.space_group_name_H-M   'P 1'
#
loop_
_entity.id
_entity.type
_entity.pdbx_description
1 polymer ?
#
loop_
_entity_poly.entity_id
_entity_poly.type
_entity_poly.pdbx_seq_one_letter_code
_entity_poly.pdbx_strand_id
1 'polypeptide(L)'
;MVMSYKAGPELGMIEVHTTSEGGHPTEFWAKLCIDRIIQVSDEAPESVQQQVKAYRDNIEKVINNYMQNAIKSDRITINNKLEKADLKEAADLIRKL
;
A
#
# COMPACT_ATOMS: atom_id res chain seq x y z
N MET A 1 -1.62 14.60 -11.44
CA MET A 1 -0.28 14.18 -11.76
C MET A 1 -0.29 12.84 -12.44
N VAL A 2 0.36 12.75 -13.48
CA VAL A 2 0.43 11.51 -14.19
C VAL A 2 1.72 10.85 -13.91
N MET A 3 1.61 9.66 -13.59
CA MET A 3 2.76 8.86 -13.49
C MET A 3 2.89 8.11 -14.73
N SER A 4 3.45 8.62 -15.68
CA SER A 4 3.83 7.79 -16.76
C SER A 4 4.83 6.79 -16.32
N TYR A 5 4.51 6.11 -15.35
CA TYR A 5 5.38 5.28 -14.68
C TYR A 5 5.33 3.90 -15.27
N LYS A 6 6.45 3.42 -15.62
CA LYS A 6 6.54 2.07 -16.11
C LYS A 6 7.25 1.24 -15.12
N ALA A 7 6.54 0.30 -14.56
CA ALA A 7 7.18 -0.70 -13.74
C ALA A 7 8.07 -1.55 -14.61
N GLY A 8 9.23 -1.87 -14.14
CA GLY A 8 10.10 -2.78 -14.85
C GLY A 8 9.49 -4.16 -14.92
N PRO A 9 9.69 -4.88 -16.02
CA PRO A 9 9.12 -6.22 -16.15
C PRO A 9 9.61 -7.18 -15.09
N GLU A 10 10.82 -7.01 -14.64
CA GLU A 10 11.41 -7.86 -13.63
C GLU A 10 10.72 -7.72 -12.27
N LEU A 11 10.12 -6.59 -12.01
CA LEU A 11 9.35 -6.37 -10.80
C LEU A 11 7.88 -6.69 -11.00
N GLY A 12 7.51 -7.05 -12.21
CA GLY A 12 6.14 -7.22 -12.57
C GLY A 12 5.43 -5.89 -12.69
N MET A 13 4.21 -5.96 -13.08
CA MET A 13 3.39 -4.78 -13.24
C MET A 13 2.88 -4.34 -11.89
N ILE A 14 2.92 -3.05 -11.67
CA ILE A 14 2.15 -2.47 -10.59
C ILE A 14 0.81 -2.12 -11.18
N GLU A 15 -0.18 -2.88 -10.79
CA GLU A 15 -1.52 -2.63 -11.25
C GLU A 15 -2.19 -1.60 -10.38
N VAL A 16 -2.89 -0.67 -11.01
CA VAL A 16 -3.64 0.32 -10.26
C VAL A 16 -5.11 -0.07 -10.32
N HIS A 17 -5.64 -0.38 -9.17
CA HIS A 17 -7.04 -0.73 -9.04
C HIS A 17 -7.76 0.44 -8.38
N THR A 18 -8.72 1.01 -9.08
CA THR A 18 -9.47 2.14 -8.56
C THR A 18 -10.95 1.83 -8.53
N THR A 19 -11.62 2.52 -7.63
CA THR A 19 -13.07 2.53 -7.58
C THR A 19 -13.57 3.87 -8.07
N SER A 20 -14.87 3.99 -8.24
CA SER A 20 -15.46 5.23 -8.76
C SER A 20 -15.35 6.40 -7.79
N GLU A 21 -15.23 6.17 -6.49
CA GLU A 21 -15.24 7.23 -5.49
C GLU A 21 -14.02 7.25 -4.59
N GLY A 22 -13.10 6.36 -4.77
CA GLY A 22 -11.91 6.31 -3.94
C GLY A 22 -11.12 5.06 -4.22
N GLY A 23 -10.09 4.86 -3.43
CA GLY A 23 -9.24 3.70 -3.57
C GLY A 23 -9.74 2.52 -2.76
N HIS A 24 -9.06 1.42 -2.89
CA HIS A 24 -9.30 0.24 -2.08
C HIS A 24 -8.70 0.41 -0.68
N PRO A 25 -9.22 -0.30 0.31
CA PRO A 25 -8.64 -0.28 1.65
C PRO A 25 -7.27 -0.95 1.66
N THR A 26 -6.51 -0.69 2.73
CA THR A 26 -5.16 -1.25 2.85
C THR A 26 -5.14 -2.76 2.87
N GLU A 27 -6.18 -3.39 3.38
CA GLU A 27 -6.29 -4.85 3.39
C GLU A 27 -6.25 -5.43 1.98
N PHE A 28 -6.87 -4.76 1.04
CA PHE A 28 -6.84 -5.17 -0.36
C PHE A 28 -5.41 -5.19 -0.90
N TRP A 29 -4.68 -4.11 -0.66
CA TRP A 29 -3.30 -3.97 -1.12
C TRP A 29 -2.36 -4.91 -0.40
N ALA A 30 -2.58 -5.13 0.89
CA ALA A 30 -1.76 -6.06 1.66
C ALA A 30 -1.90 -7.48 1.13
N LYS A 31 -3.11 -7.87 0.78
CA LYS A 31 -3.35 -9.19 0.19
C LYS A 31 -2.64 -9.35 -1.14
N LEU A 32 -2.74 -8.36 -2.00
CA LEU A 32 -2.03 -8.40 -3.27
C LEU A 32 -0.52 -8.46 -3.06
N CYS A 33 -0.03 -7.74 -2.08
CA CYS A 33 1.39 -7.73 -1.76
C CYS A 33 1.88 -9.10 -1.32
N ILE A 34 1.18 -9.75 -0.41
CA ILE A 34 1.60 -11.05 0.06
C ILE A 34 1.48 -12.11 -1.04
N ASP A 35 0.46 -12.03 -1.88
CA ASP A 35 0.34 -12.93 -3.03
C ASP A 35 1.55 -12.79 -3.94
N ARG A 36 2.02 -11.57 -4.13
CA ARG A 36 3.20 -11.32 -4.96
C ARG A 36 4.47 -11.86 -4.30
N ILE A 37 4.60 -11.71 -3.00
CA ILE A 37 5.74 -12.26 -2.26
C ILE A 37 5.79 -13.76 -2.40
N ILE A 38 4.65 -14.43 -2.28
CA ILE A 38 4.55 -15.88 -2.46
C ILE A 38 4.97 -16.26 -3.88
N GLN A 39 4.53 -15.51 -4.86
CA GLN A 39 4.86 -15.75 -6.25
C GLN A 39 6.36 -15.61 -6.51
N VAL A 40 6.98 -14.59 -5.94
CA VAL A 40 8.42 -14.38 -6.05
C VAL A 40 9.19 -15.51 -5.36
N SER A 41 8.64 -16.05 -4.28
CA SER A 41 9.31 -17.11 -3.53
C SER A 41 9.32 -18.45 -4.25
N ASP A 42 8.62 -18.57 -5.39
CA ASP A 42 8.58 -19.84 -6.13
C ASP A 42 9.95 -20.29 -6.61
N GLU A 43 10.90 -19.38 -6.74
CA GLU A 43 12.28 -19.72 -7.09
C GLU A 43 13.15 -20.04 -5.89
N ALA A 44 12.63 -19.87 -4.70
CA ALA A 44 13.36 -20.15 -3.46
C ALA A 44 13.34 -21.66 -3.16
N PRO A 45 14.23 -22.15 -2.29
CA PRO A 45 14.14 -23.52 -1.83
C PRO A 45 12.76 -23.85 -1.24
N GLU A 46 12.35 -25.06 -1.37
CA GLU A 46 11.00 -25.48 -0.95
C GLU A 46 10.74 -25.17 0.53
N SER A 47 11.73 -25.35 1.39
CA SER A 47 11.56 -25.03 2.80
C SER A 47 11.23 -23.56 3.04
N VAL A 48 11.83 -22.67 2.26
CA VAL A 48 11.53 -21.24 2.34
C VAL A 48 10.12 -20.96 1.84
N GLN A 49 9.74 -21.56 0.74
CA GLN A 49 8.39 -21.41 0.19
C GLN A 49 7.34 -21.84 1.22
N GLN A 50 7.57 -22.97 1.87
CA GLN A 50 6.65 -23.47 2.88
C GLN A 50 6.54 -22.52 4.07
N GLN A 51 7.65 -21.94 4.50
CA GLN A 51 7.66 -20.97 5.59
C GLN A 51 6.87 -19.72 5.23
N VAL A 52 7.06 -19.20 4.03
CA VAL A 52 6.31 -18.03 3.59
C VAL A 52 4.81 -18.31 3.60
N LYS A 53 4.42 -19.48 3.10
CA LYS A 53 3.00 -19.85 3.08
C LYS A 53 2.45 -20.07 4.48
N ALA A 54 3.26 -20.66 5.37
CA ALA A 54 2.83 -20.92 6.74
C ALA A 54 2.59 -19.63 7.53
N TYR A 55 3.37 -18.59 7.25
CA TYR A 55 3.25 -17.32 7.96
C TYR A 55 2.50 -16.26 7.16
N ARG A 56 1.84 -16.68 6.10
CA ARG A 56 1.13 -15.77 5.19
C ARG A 56 0.27 -14.74 5.92
N ASP A 57 -0.58 -15.20 6.81
CA ASP A 57 -1.53 -14.31 7.48
C ASP A 57 -0.82 -13.30 8.38
N ASN A 58 0.23 -13.74 9.05
CA ASN A 58 1.00 -12.85 9.91
C ASN A 58 1.74 -11.80 9.09
N ILE A 59 2.30 -12.20 7.96
CA ILE A 59 3.00 -11.28 7.07
C ILE A 59 2.02 -10.27 6.50
N GLU A 60 0.84 -10.73 6.11
CA GLU A 60 -0.20 -9.84 5.58
C GLU A 60 -0.59 -8.78 6.61
N LYS A 61 -0.74 -9.17 7.87
CA LYS A 61 -1.07 -8.22 8.93
C LYS A 61 0.01 -7.17 9.12
N VAL A 62 1.27 -7.58 9.06
CA VAL A 62 2.39 -6.63 9.18
C VAL A 62 2.37 -5.65 8.01
N ILE A 63 2.19 -6.15 6.80
CA ILE A 63 2.12 -5.31 5.61
C ILE A 63 0.97 -4.30 5.76
N ASN A 64 -0.20 -4.79 6.16
CA ASN A 64 -1.37 -3.93 6.33
C ASN A 64 -1.13 -2.83 7.35
N ASN A 65 -0.51 -3.15 8.47
CA ASN A 65 -0.20 -2.17 9.50
C ASN A 65 0.75 -1.09 8.99
N TYR A 66 1.78 -1.47 8.25
CA TYR A 66 2.70 -0.49 7.70
C TYR A 66 2.05 0.38 6.63
N MET A 67 1.18 -0.21 5.83
CA MET A 67 0.43 0.57 4.85
C MET A 67 -0.46 1.61 5.52
N GLN A 68 -1.14 1.23 6.60
CA GLN A 68 -1.97 2.16 7.34
C GLN A 68 -1.14 3.28 7.98
N ASN A 69 0.02 2.93 8.51
CA ASN A 69 0.92 3.92 9.09
C ASN A 69 1.44 4.89 8.03
N ALA A 70 1.75 4.40 6.85
CA ALA A 70 2.21 5.24 5.76
C ALA A 70 1.13 6.24 5.34
N ILE A 71 -0.11 5.79 5.26
CA ILE A 71 -1.23 6.66 4.92
C ILE A 71 -1.43 7.73 5.99
N LYS A 72 -1.38 7.36 7.25
CA LYS A 72 -1.52 8.32 8.34
C LYS A 72 -0.41 9.36 8.30
N SER A 73 0.80 8.92 8.08
CA SER A 73 1.95 9.82 7.99
C SER A 73 1.81 10.80 6.84
N ASP A 74 1.37 10.32 5.70
CA ASP A 74 1.16 11.17 4.53
C ASP A 74 0.06 12.20 4.78
N ARG A 75 -1.03 11.79 5.40
CA ARG A 75 -2.14 12.69 5.72
C ARG A 75 -1.72 13.78 6.70
N ILE A 76 -0.88 13.46 7.66
CA ILE A 76 -0.33 14.47 8.57
C ILE A 76 0.47 15.49 7.79
N THR A 77 1.30 15.05 6.88
CA THR A 77 2.10 15.94 6.04
C THR A 77 1.21 16.84 5.20
N ILE A 78 0.20 16.28 4.55
CA ILE A 78 -0.73 17.05 3.72
C ILE A 78 -1.48 18.06 4.57
N ASN A 79 -1.98 17.63 5.72
CA ASN A 79 -2.70 18.51 6.63
C ASN A 79 -1.86 19.68 7.06
N ASN A 80 -0.61 19.42 7.44
CA ASN A 80 0.29 20.48 7.88
C ASN A 80 0.60 21.47 6.75
N LYS A 81 0.78 20.97 5.54
CA LYS A 81 1.02 21.83 4.40
C LYS A 81 -0.19 22.70 4.06
N LEU A 82 -1.37 22.15 4.17
CA LEU A 82 -2.60 22.91 3.93
C LEU A 82 -2.79 23.97 4.98
N GLU A 83 -2.50 23.70 6.23
CA GLU A 83 -2.60 24.67 7.30
C GLU A 83 -1.59 25.80 7.11
N LYS A 84 -0.38 25.47 6.71
CA LYS A 84 0.64 26.51 6.44
C LYS A 84 0.28 27.37 5.24
N ALA A 85 -0.50 26.85 4.32
CA ALA A 85 -1.00 27.60 3.17
C ALA A 85 -2.30 28.35 3.50
N ASP A 86 -2.73 28.32 4.75
CA ASP A 86 -3.96 28.96 5.22
C ASP A 86 -5.21 28.37 4.59
N LEU A 87 -5.18 27.07 4.31
CA LEU A 87 -6.31 26.35 3.75
C LEU A 87 -6.93 25.44 4.81
N LYS A 88 -7.46 26.05 5.84
CA LYS A 88 -7.95 25.31 7.01
C LYS A 88 -9.12 24.39 6.70
N GLU A 89 -10.01 24.84 5.84
CA GLU A 89 -11.16 23.99 5.48
C GLU A 89 -10.72 22.74 4.76
N ALA A 90 -9.75 22.84 3.87
CA ALA A 90 -9.20 21.67 3.17
C ALA A 90 -8.46 20.77 4.18
N ALA A 91 -7.71 21.34 5.10
CA ALA A 91 -7.03 20.58 6.13
C ALA A 91 -8.02 19.81 6.99
N ASP A 92 -9.15 20.42 7.33
CA ASP A 92 -10.18 19.75 8.13
C ASP A 92 -10.78 18.55 7.39
N LEU A 93 -10.96 18.65 6.07
CA LEU A 93 -11.41 17.55 5.27
C LEU A 93 -10.43 16.37 5.31
N ILE A 94 -9.15 16.67 5.26
CA ILE A 94 -8.10 15.64 5.34
C ILE A 94 -8.13 14.94 6.69
N ARG A 95 -8.33 15.69 7.78
CA ARG A 95 -8.40 15.10 9.12
C ARG A 95 -9.57 14.13 9.28
N LYS A 96 -10.63 14.32 8.52
CA LYS A 96 -11.83 13.49 8.61
C LYS A 96 -11.76 12.21 7.80
N LEU A 97 -10.69 12.02 7.07
CA LEU A 97 -10.52 10.81 6.28
C LEU A 97 -10.32 9.56 7.14
#